data_878eb407714f86c1159449b81b2c6663
#
_entry.id   878eb407714f86c1159449b81b2c6663
#
_cell.length_a   1.000
_cell.length_b   1.000
_cell.length_c   1.000
_cell.angle_alpha   90.00
_cell.angle_beta   90.00
_cell.angle_gamma   90.00
#
_symmetry.space_group_name_H-M   'P 1'
#
loop_
_entity.id
_entity.type
_entity.pdbx_description
1 polymer ?
#
loop_
_entity_poly.entity_id
_entity_poly.type
_entity_poly.pdbx_seq_one_letter_code
_entity_poly.pdbx_strand_id
1 'polypeptide(L)'
;MRGFIDGEYQDGEIRGLTFLAGMRGMGKTTETARLLSQCAGGALFFDTTGKHPFKGFKEINQPGALKKYLTVNRNRRFRIRYVPLDEHAEEHFIAVCLIVRAFGWMIFAVDEVDTFCGPEHGAKQMPMPLYNLAHFGRHYRVSMLVTARDPSSLSIRFRSQCETMRLFRTDEERYVKYFEARIGKTNAAKLPTLEKYQFLLWQSGTPEARICGGRR
;
A
#
# COMPACT_ATOMS: atom_id res chain seq x y z
N MET A 1 -17.07 5.17 -13.80
CA MET A 1 -16.17 5.98 -14.64
C MET A 1 -14.75 5.74 -14.17
N ARG A 2 -13.85 5.29 -15.02
CA ARG A 2 -12.41 5.27 -14.73
C ARG A 2 -11.95 6.71 -14.83
N GLY A 3 -11.73 7.39 -13.71
CA GLY A 3 -11.40 8.79 -13.69
C GLY A 3 -9.91 8.99 -13.88
N PHE A 4 -9.53 9.66 -14.97
CA PHE A 4 -8.27 10.39 -15.04
C PHE A 4 -8.56 11.81 -14.57
N ILE A 5 -7.83 12.25 -13.56
CA ILE A 5 -7.72 13.65 -13.20
C ILE A 5 -6.23 13.97 -13.35
N ASP A 6 -5.89 14.95 -14.17
CA ASP A 6 -4.51 15.40 -14.44
C ASP A 6 -3.52 14.31 -14.92
N GLY A 7 -4.03 13.32 -15.68
CA GLY A 7 -3.18 12.26 -16.25
C GLY A 7 -2.85 11.12 -15.29
N GLU A 8 -3.34 11.13 -14.06
CA GLU A 8 -3.11 10.08 -13.06
C GLU A 8 -4.29 9.11 -12.93
N TYR A 9 -3.99 7.82 -12.77
CA TYR A 9 -5.00 6.84 -12.42
C TYR A 9 -5.42 7.07 -10.96
N GLN A 10 -6.66 7.51 -10.77
CA GLN A 10 -7.27 7.67 -9.46
C GLN A 10 -8.44 6.71 -9.34
N ASP A 11 -8.46 5.96 -8.26
CA ASP A 11 -9.59 5.11 -7.94
C ASP A 11 -10.04 5.37 -6.49
N GLY A 12 -11.03 6.22 -6.39
CA GLY A 12 -11.57 6.64 -5.10
C GLY A 12 -10.58 7.48 -4.29
N GLU A 13 -10.26 7.00 -3.09
CA GLU A 13 -9.36 7.68 -2.13
C GLU A 13 -7.88 7.30 -2.30
N ILE A 14 -7.56 6.41 -3.24
CA ILE A 14 -6.18 5.95 -3.47
C ILE A 14 -5.59 6.67 -4.67
N ARG A 15 -4.53 7.43 -4.42
CA ARG A 15 -3.80 8.20 -5.43
C ARG A 15 -2.33 7.86 -5.33
N GLY A 16 -1.66 7.71 -6.47
CA GLY A 16 -0.23 7.46 -6.52
C GLY A 16 0.21 6.38 -5.54
N LEU A 17 1.12 6.70 -4.65
CA LEU A 17 1.55 5.83 -3.56
C LEU A 17 0.91 6.28 -2.24
N THR A 18 -0.03 5.48 -1.73
CA THR A 18 -0.68 5.63 -0.43
C THR A 18 -0.06 4.70 0.59
N PHE A 19 0.35 5.24 1.73
CA PHE A 19 1.05 4.53 2.80
C PHE A 19 0.23 4.48 4.09
N LEU A 20 0.07 3.27 4.65
CA LEU A 20 -0.56 3.03 5.95
C LEU A 20 0.47 2.56 6.95
N ALA A 21 0.63 3.25 8.07
CA ALA A 21 1.56 2.88 9.12
C ALA A 21 0.93 3.03 10.52
N GLY A 22 1.52 2.37 11.51
CA GLY A 22 1.10 2.40 12.92
C GLY A 22 1.14 1.03 13.57
N MET A 23 0.83 0.96 14.86
CA MET A 23 0.90 -0.25 15.67
C MET A 23 -0.01 -1.36 15.15
N ARG A 24 0.35 -2.59 15.53
CA ARG A 24 -0.48 -3.77 15.27
C ARG A 24 -1.87 -3.62 15.92
N GLY A 25 -2.92 -4.05 15.21
CA GLY A 25 -4.29 -4.04 15.75
C GLY A 25 -5.01 -2.70 15.67
N MET A 26 -4.38 -1.62 15.20
CA MET A 26 -5.00 -0.30 15.11
C MET A 26 -5.92 -0.11 13.91
N GLY A 27 -6.01 -1.06 12.97
CA GLY A 27 -6.99 -1.03 11.90
C GLY A 27 -6.41 -0.86 10.49
N LYS A 28 -5.09 -0.93 10.29
CA LYS A 28 -4.47 -0.82 8.95
C LYS A 28 -5.11 -1.75 7.92
N THR A 29 -5.15 -3.05 8.20
CA THR A 29 -5.72 -4.06 7.29
C THR A 29 -7.22 -3.84 7.06
N THR A 30 -7.96 -3.40 8.09
CA THR A 30 -9.38 -3.04 7.95
C THR A 30 -9.57 -1.88 6.99
N GLU A 31 -8.73 -0.86 7.10
CA GLU A 31 -8.77 0.30 6.21
C GLU A 31 -8.33 -0.08 4.78
N THR A 32 -7.31 -0.93 4.64
CA THR A 32 -6.92 -1.50 3.35
C THR A 32 -8.10 -2.22 2.69
N ALA A 33 -8.79 -3.09 3.42
CA ALA A 33 -9.96 -3.81 2.91
C ALA A 33 -11.08 -2.85 2.48
N ARG A 34 -11.37 -1.81 3.29
CA ARG A 34 -12.36 -0.79 2.97
C ARG A 34 -12.01 -0.07 1.66
N LEU A 35 -10.80 0.41 1.54
CA LEU A 35 -10.33 1.13 0.35
C LEU A 35 -10.40 0.26 -0.90
N LEU A 36 -9.90 -0.98 -0.83
CA LEU A 36 -9.93 -1.89 -1.97
C LEU A 36 -11.34 -2.34 -2.36
N SER A 37 -12.26 -2.46 -1.40
CA SER A 37 -13.65 -2.81 -1.70
C SER A 37 -14.40 -1.70 -2.45
N GLN A 38 -14.04 -0.45 -2.18
CA GLN A 38 -14.68 0.73 -2.76
C GLN A 38 -14.11 1.14 -4.11
N CYS A 39 -12.92 0.65 -4.50
CA CYS A 39 -12.33 1.02 -5.77
C CYS A 39 -13.19 0.57 -6.97
N ALA A 40 -13.29 1.40 -8.02
CA ALA A 40 -14.09 1.14 -9.20
C ALA A 40 -13.39 0.18 -10.17
N GLY A 41 -12.06 0.22 -10.22
CA GLY A 41 -11.22 -0.57 -11.12
C GLY A 41 -10.81 -1.94 -10.59
N GLY A 42 -9.73 -2.47 -11.12
CA GLY A 42 -9.09 -3.70 -10.64
C GLY A 42 -8.33 -3.48 -9.33
N ALA A 43 -8.36 -4.47 -8.43
CA ALA A 43 -7.52 -4.47 -7.23
C ALA A 43 -6.82 -5.81 -7.06
N LEU A 44 -5.53 -5.74 -6.81
CA LEU A 44 -4.67 -6.85 -6.44
C LEU A 44 -4.06 -6.56 -5.06
N PHE A 45 -4.35 -7.42 -4.10
CA PHE A 45 -3.77 -7.37 -2.76
C PHE A 45 -2.75 -8.49 -2.59
N PHE A 46 -1.51 -8.16 -2.37
CA PHE A 46 -0.45 -9.10 -2.01
C PHE A 46 -0.46 -9.26 -0.49
N ASP A 47 -0.96 -10.39 -0.03
CA ASP A 47 -1.08 -10.74 1.38
C ASP A 47 0.14 -11.54 1.83
N THR A 48 1.15 -10.84 2.31
CA THR A 48 2.44 -11.41 2.73
C THR A 48 2.28 -12.48 3.80
N THR A 49 1.31 -12.31 4.69
CA THR A 49 1.09 -13.23 5.81
C THR A 49 0.10 -14.35 5.54
N GLY A 50 -0.68 -14.25 4.46
CA GLY A 50 -1.75 -15.20 4.15
C GLY A 50 -2.93 -15.21 5.14
N LYS A 51 -2.98 -14.24 6.08
CA LYS A 51 -3.94 -14.25 7.20
C LYS A 51 -5.13 -13.30 7.05
N HIS A 52 -5.25 -12.61 5.93
CA HIS A 52 -6.27 -11.57 5.74
C HIS A 52 -7.35 -11.98 4.73
N PRO A 53 -8.39 -12.73 5.14
CA PRO A 53 -9.45 -13.10 4.23
C PRO A 53 -10.29 -11.87 3.87
N PHE A 54 -10.15 -11.37 2.64
CA PHE A 54 -10.99 -10.30 2.12
C PHE A 54 -12.20 -10.91 1.41
N LYS A 55 -13.39 -10.62 1.94
CA LYS A 55 -14.64 -11.10 1.34
C LYS A 55 -14.77 -10.60 -0.11
N GLY A 56 -15.09 -11.52 -1.03
CA GLY A 56 -15.26 -11.21 -2.44
C GLY A 56 -13.96 -11.09 -3.25
N PHE A 57 -12.81 -11.39 -2.65
CA PHE A 57 -11.54 -11.49 -3.37
C PHE A 57 -11.30 -12.93 -3.81
N LYS A 58 -10.86 -13.08 -5.07
CA LYS A 58 -10.39 -14.36 -5.58
C LYS A 58 -8.96 -14.61 -5.11
N GLU A 59 -8.73 -15.72 -4.44
CA GLU A 59 -7.40 -16.12 -4.03
C GLU A 59 -6.61 -16.73 -5.19
N ILE A 60 -5.35 -16.33 -5.32
CA ILE A 60 -4.36 -16.84 -6.27
C ILE A 60 -3.02 -16.93 -5.55
N ASN A 61 -2.26 -18.00 -5.77
CA ASN A 61 -0.97 -18.25 -5.12
C ASN A 61 0.17 -18.57 -6.10
N GLN A 62 -0.09 -18.51 -7.41
CA GLN A 62 0.91 -18.78 -8.44
C GLN A 62 0.98 -17.62 -9.45
N PRO A 63 2.19 -17.09 -9.78
CA PRO A 63 2.33 -15.98 -10.73
C PRO A 63 1.76 -16.30 -12.12
N GLY A 64 1.90 -17.54 -12.58
CA GLY A 64 1.35 -17.99 -13.86
C GLY A 64 -0.17 -17.96 -13.89
N ALA A 65 -0.83 -18.38 -12.80
CA ALA A 65 -2.27 -18.31 -12.65
C ALA A 65 -2.77 -16.87 -12.60
N LEU A 66 -2.04 -15.96 -11.90
CA LEU A 66 -2.32 -14.53 -11.88
C LEU A 66 -2.28 -13.94 -13.28
N LYS A 67 -1.19 -14.20 -14.03
CA LYS A 67 -1.04 -13.71 -15.40
C LYS A 67 -2.19 -14.18 -16.29
N LYS A 68 -2.53 -15.47 -16.26
CA LYS A 68 -3.66 -16.04 -17.02
C LYS A 68 -4.98 -15.37 -16.65
N TYR A 69 -5.25 -15.20 -15.36
CA TYR A 69 -6.48 -14.56 -14.89
C TYR A 69 -6.60 -13.11 -15.36
N LEU A 70 -5.53 -12.32 -15.24
CA LEU A 70 -5.52 -10.93 -15.68
C LEU A 70 -5.66 -10.79 -17.19
N THR A 71 -5.09 -11.72 -17.98
CA THR A 71 -5.26 -11.73 -19.44
C THR A 71 -6.72 -11.86 -19.83
N VAL A 72 -7.45 -12.79 -19.21
CA VAL A 72 -8.88 -13.05 -19.50
C VAL A 72 -9.78 -11.91 -18.99
N ASN A 73 -9.40 -11.27 -17.88
CA ASN A 73 -10.23 -10.28 -17.20
C ASN A 73 -9.75 -8.83 -17.38
N ARG A 74 -8.89 -8.55 -18.34
CA ARG A 74 -8.22 -7.24 -18.53
C ARG A 74 -9.17 -6.05 -18.52
N ASN A 75 -10.35 -6.21 -19.09
CA ASN A 75 -11.36 -5.15 -19.23
C ASN A 75 -12.48 -5.23 -18.19
N ARG A 76 -12.36 -6.10 -17.18
CA ARG A 76 -13.37 -6.32 -16.15
C ARG A 76 -12.87 -5.79 -14.81
N ARG A 77 -13.82 -5.45 -13.94
CA ARG A 77 -13.52 -5.24 -12.53
C ARG A 77 -13.09 -6.57 -11.91
N PHE A 78 -11.96 -6.59 -11.21
CA PHE A 78 -11.50 -7.77 -10.49
C PHE A 78 -11.04 -7.41 -9.07
N ARG A 79 -11.07 -8.42 -8.22
CA ARG A 79 -10.58 -8.38 -6.84
C ARG A 79 -9.76 -9.64 -6.63
N ILE A 80 -8.47 -9.49 -6.48
CA ILE A 80 -7.53 -10.60 -6.30
C ILE A 80 -6.81 -10.41 -4.98
N ARG A 81 -6.76 -11.49 -4.20
CA ARG A 81 -5.86 -11.67 -3.08
C ARG A 81 -4.78 -12.64 -3.50
N TYR A 82 -3.56 -12.17 -3.60
CA TYR A 82 -2.42 -13.02 -3.90
C TYR A 82 -1.76 -13.43 -2.59
N VAL A 83 -1.67 -14.74 -2.35
CA VAL A 83 -1.03 -15.32 -1.16
C VAL A 83 0.20 -16.08 -1.64
N PRO A 84 1.43 -15.60 -1.39
CA PRO A 84 2.63 -16.31 -1.80
C PRO A 84 2.78 -17.62 -1.02
N LEU A 85 3.52 -18.57 -1.59
CA LEU A 85 4.05 -19.69 -0.82
C LEU A 85 5.22 -19.19 0.03
N ASP A 86 5.27 -19.54 1.31
CA ASP A 86 6.21 -18.98 2.29
C ASP A 86 7.68 -19.07 1.83
N GLU A 87 8.09 -20.20 1.32
CA GLU A 87 9.46 -20.47 0.85
C GLU A 87 9.87 -19.72 -0.42
N HIS A 88 8.90 -19.13 -1.15
CA HIS A 88 9.12 -18.41 -2.40
C HIS A 88 8.52 -16.99 -2.39
N ALA A 89 8.26 -16.45 -1.21
CA ALA A 89 7.54 -15.17 -1.07
C ALA A 89 8.22 -14.02 -1.82
N GLU A 90 9.53 -13.91 -1.78
CA GLU A 90 10.28 -12.84 -2.46
C GLU A 90 10.27 -13.00 -3.99
N GLU A 91 10.48 -14.24 -4.49
CA GLU A 91 10.42 -14.52 -5.93
C GLU A 91 9.01 -14.24 -6.48
N HIS A 92 7.97 -14.66 -5.74
CA HIS A 92 6.59 -14.37 -6.08
C HIS A 92 6.30 -12.88 -6.08
N PHE A 93 6.82 -12.14 -5.09
CA PHE A 93 6.65 -10.69 -5.01
C PHE A 93 7.26 -9.99 -6.23
N ILE A 94 8.48 -10.33 -6.62
CA ILE A 94 9.14 -9.80 -7.80
C ILE A 94 8.32 -10.12 -9.06
N ALA A 95 7.89 -11.37 -9.23
CA ALA A 95 7.08 -11.80 -10.37
C ALA A 95 5.74 -11.05 -10.44
N VAL A 96 5.07 -10.88 -9.31
CA VAL A 96 3.80 -10.14 -9.22
C VAL A 96 4.01 -8.66 -9.57
N CYS A 97 5.07 -8.02 -9.08
CA CYS A 97 5.40 -6.64 -9.46
C CYS A 97 5.60 -6.47 -10.98
N LEU A 98 6.27 -7.42 -11.62
CA LEU A 98 6.45 -7.41 -13.08
C LEU A 98 5.12 -7.59 -13.82
N ILE A 99 4.25 -8.49 -13.36
CA ILE A 99 2.92 -8.69 -13.92
C ILE A 99 2.08 -7.43 -13.76
N VAL A 100 2.04 -6.83 -12.57
CA VAL A 100 1.32 -5.58 -12.28
C VAL A 100 1.76 -4.46 -13.24
N ARG A 101 3.07 -4.30 -13.41
CA ARG A 101 3.63 -3.31 -14.34
C ARG A 101 3.18 -3.54 -15.79
N ALA A 102 3.16 -4.80 -16.24
CA ALA A 102 2.80 -5.15 -17.60
C ALA A 102 1.30 -4.97 -17.90
N PHE A 103 0.43 -5.25 -16.93
CA PHE A 103 -1.02 -5.15 -17.11
C PHE A 103 -1.56 -3.75 -16.82
N GLY A 104 -1.04 -3.08 -15.79
CA GLY A 104 -1.53 -1.76 -15.38
C GLY A 104 -3.01 -1.71 -15.01
N TRP A 105 -3.57 -0.49 -14.92
CA TRP A 105 -5.00 -0.21 -14.70
C TRP A 105 -5.58 -0.87 -13.44
N MET A 106 -4.82 -0.83 -12.35
CA MET A 106 -5.22 -1.43 -11.09
C MET A 106 -4.65 -0.70 -9.89
N ILE A 107 -5.25 -0.96 -8.74
CA ILE A 107 -4.62 -0.72 -7.45
C ILE A 107 -3.82 -1.96 -7.06
N PHE A 108 -2.54 -1.77 -6.82
CA PHE A 108 -1.68 -2.80 -6.26
C PHE A 108 -1.45 -2.52 -4.77
N ALA A 109 -2.07 -3.32 -3.93
CA ALA A 109 -1.89 -3.23 -2.49
C ALA A 109 -0.89 -4.29 -2.00
N VAL A 110 0.01 -3.91 -1.10
CA VAL A 110 1.02 -4.80 -0.50
C VAL A 110 0.95 -4.69 1.01
N ASP A 111 0.73 -5.83 1.67
CA ASP A 111 0.81 -5.90 3.13
C ASP A 111 2.26 -6.09 3.56
N GLU A 112 2.66 -5.33 4.59
CA GLU A 112 4.01 -5.41 5.18
C GLU A 112 5.13 -5.29 4.13
N VAL A 113 5.08 -4.21 3.34
CA VAL A 113 6.05 -3.96 2.26
C VAL A 113 7.50 -3.90 2.76
N ASP A 114 7.71 -3.58 4.03
CA ASP A 114 8.99 -3.60 4.72
C ASP A 114 9.65 -4.99 4.71
N THR A 115 8.88 -6.06 4.57
CA THR A 115 9.42 -7.42 4.34
C THR A 115 10.25 -7.52 3.06
N PHE A 116 10.00 -6.68 2.07
CA PHE A 116 10.65 -6.72 0.74
C PHE A 116 11.59 -5.54 0.47
N CYS A 117 11.70 -4.60 1.38
CA CYS A 117 12.50 -3.39 1.19
C CYS A 117 13.11 -2.85 2.49
N GLY A 118 13.44 -3.75 3.41
CA GLY A 118 14.12 -3.46 4.66
C GLY A 118 15.65 -3.42 4.54
N PRO A 119 16.34 -3.01 5.60
CA PRO A 119 17.80 -2.94 5.66
C PRO A 119 18.51 -4.28 5.42
N GLU A 120 17.83 -5.39 5.72
CA GLU A 120 18.28 -6.77 5.54
C GLU A 120 18.53 -7.12 4.06
N HIS A 121 17.91 -6.39 3.13
CA HIS A 121 18.14 -6.56 1.70
C HIS A 121 19.39 -5.83 1.18
N GLY A 122 20.24 -5.33 2.08
CA GLY A 122 21.55 -4.71 1.79
C GLY A 122 21.46 -3.39 1.05
N ALA A 123 22.54 -3.04 0.32
CA ALA A 123 22.66 -1.73 -0.35
C ALA A 123 21.57 -1.45 -1.39
N LYS A 124 20.92 -2.46 -1.92
CA LYS A 124 19.82 -2.31 -2.88
C LYS A 124 18.46 -2.06 -2.23
N GLN A 125 18.30 -2.31 -0.95
CA GLN A 125 17.16 -1.99 -0.08
C GLN A 125 15.74 -2.10 -0.67
N MET A 126 15.59 -2.36 -1.95
CA MET A 126 14.31 -2.47 -2.66
C MET A 126 14.48 -3.17 -4.00
N PRO A 127 13.70 -4.21 -4.31
CA PRO A 127 13.69 -4.85 -5.62
C PRO A 127 13.37 -3.84 -6.73
N MET A 128 14.10 -3.89 -7.84
CA MET A 128 13.89 -2.97 -8.98
C MET A 128 12.45 -2.96 -9.51
N PRO A 129 11.71 -4.08 -9.58
CA PRO A 129 10.30 -4.05 -9.98
C PRO A 129 9.42 -3.23 -9.04
N LEU A 130 9.63 -3.29 -7.72
CA LEU A 130 8.94 -2.46 -6.75
C LEU A 130 9.33 -0.99 -6.89
N TYR A 131 10.63 -0.71 -7.05
CA TYR A 131 11.15 0.64 -7.32
C TYR A 131 10.42 1.27 -8.53
N ASN A 132 10.33 0.54 -9.63
CA ASN A 132 9.66 1.02 -10.83
C ASN A 132 8.18 1.32 -10.62
N LEU A 133 7.47 0.48 -9.86
CA LEU A 133 6.07 0.73 -9.52
C LEU A 133 5.90 1.94 -8.62
N ALA A 134 6.75 2.09 -7.60
CA ALA A 134 6.68 3.22 -6.68
C ALA A 134 6.98 4.57 -7.36
N HIS A 135 7.95 4.61 -8.29
CA HIS A 135 8.39 5.85 -8.93
C HIS A 135 7.63 6.16 -10.24
N PHE A 136 7.23 5.14 -10.96
CA PHE A 136 6.65 5.28 -12.29
C PHE A 136 5.26 4.65 -12.42
N GLY A 137 4.60 4.33 -11.30
CA GLY A 137 3.30 3.66 -11.27
C GLY A 137 2.26 4.37 -12.14
N ARG A 138 2.22 5.71 -12.11
CA ARG A 138 1.33 6.52 -12.97
C ARG A 138 1.50 6.23 -14.46
N HIS A 139 2.72 6.02 -14.95
CA HIS A 139 2.98 5.67 -16.36
C HIS A 139 2.43 4.28 -16.73
N TYR A 140 2.39 3.39 -15.74
CA TYR A 140 1.79 2.06 -15.87
C TYR A 140 0.29 2.03 -15.50
N ARG A 141 -0.27 3.18 -15.10
CA ARG A 141 -1.66 3.28 -14.61
C ARG A 141 -1.89 2.37 -13.42
N VAL A 142 -0.96 2.37 -12.50
CA VAL A 142 -0.99 1.64 -11.24
C VAL A 142 -0.92 2.64 -10.10
N SER A 143 -1.88 2.58 -9.20
CA SER A 143 -1.78 3.21 -7.89
C SER A 143 -1.38 2.15 -6.86
N MET A 144 -0.57 2.53 -5.89
CA MET A 144 -0.11 1.61 -4.86
C MET A 144 -0.73 1.95 -3.51
N LEU A 145 -1.06 0.92 -2.75
CA LEU A 145 -1.48 1.00 -1.35
C LEU A 145 -0.59 0.07 -0.54
N VAL A 146 0.22 0.60 0.35
CA VAL A 146 1.16 -0.23 1.10
C VAL A 146 0.99 -0.08 2.60
N THR A 147 1.18 -1.17 3.34
CA THR A 147 1.31 -1.14 4.79
C THR A 147 2.75 -1.45 5.19
N ALA A 148 3.19 -0.96 6.34
CA ALA A 148 4.44 -1.36 6.98
C ALA A 148 4.26 -1.49 8.49
N ARG A 149 5.03 -2.40 9.09
CA ARG A 149 5.17 -2.54 10.55
C ARG A 149 6.20 -1.55 11.07
N ASP A 150 7.36 -1.52 10.42
CA ASP A 150 8.44 -0.59 10.72
C ASP A 150 8.58 0.45 9.60
N PRO A 151 7.90 1.60 9.72
CA PRO A 151 7.99 2.66 8.71
C PRO A 151 9.39 3.26 8.60
N SER A 152 10.21 3.15 9.65
CA SER A 152 11.57 3.69 9.66
C SER A 152 12.56 2.84 8.86
N SER A 153 12.27 1.55 8.68
CA SER A 153 13.09 0.63 7.88
C SER A 153 12.97 0.86 6.37
N LEU A 154 11.88 1.48 5.92
CA LEU A 154 11.68 1.76 4.51
C LEU A 154 12.73 2.72 3.96
N SER A 155 13.26 2.43 2.77
CA SER A 155 14.24 3.30 2.13
C SER A 155 13.70 4.72 1.91
N ILE A 156 14.58 5.72 2.01
CA ILE A 156 14.22 7.13 1.75
C ILE A 156 13.64 7.30 0.35
N ARG A 157 14.16 6.57 -0.64
CA ARG A 157 13.66 6.61 -2.02
C ARG A 157 12.21 6.16 -2.13
N PHE A 158 11.81 5.12 -1.40
CA PHE A 158 10.42 4.67 -1.36
C PHE A 158 9.52 5.69 -0.66
N ARG A 159 9.94 6.14 0.52
CA ARG A 159 9.17 7.05 1.37
C ARG A 159 8.89 8.40 0.71
N SER A 160 9.86 8.91 -0.07
CA SER A 160 9.71 10.19 -0.77
C SER A 160 8.61 10.18 -1.83
N GLN A 161 8.22 8.99 -2.32
CA GLN A 161 7.15 8.84 -3.31
C GLN A 161 5.75 8.78 -2.69
N CYS A 162 5.65 8.73 -1.35
CA CYS A 162 4.34 8.69 -0.70
C CYS A 162 3.61 10.02 -0.84
N GLU A 163 2.49 10.00 -1.55
CA GLU A 163 1.62 11.16 -1.77
C GLU A 163 0.55 11.28 -0.70
N THR A 164 0.10 10.15 -0.17
CA THR A 164 -0.90 10.09 0.88
C THR A 164 -0.42 9.19 2.01
N MET A 165 -0.58 9.63 3.25
CA MET A 165 -0.30 8.83 4.44
C MET A 165 -1.54 8.72 5.33
N ARG A 166 -1.85 7.50 5.78
CA ARG A 166 -2.84 7.18 6.79
C ARG A 166 -2.12 6.61 8.00
N LEU A 167 -1.88 7.47 8.98
CA LEU A 167 -1.04 7.15 10.12
C LEU A 167 -1.93 6.81 11.31
N PHE A 168 -1.97 5.54 11.66
CA PHE A 168 -2.66 5.03 12.85
C PHE A 168 -1.83 5.25 14.10
N ARG A 169 -2.43 5.02 15.26
CA ARG A 169 -1.74 5.17 16.54
C ARG A 169 -0.38 4.50 16.53
N THR A 170 0.60 5.22 17.03
CA THR A 170 1.90 4.74 17.43
C THR A 170 2.41 5.56 18.60
N ASP A 171 2.97 4.91 19.61
CA ASP A 171 3.59 5.50 20.79
C ASP A 171 5.12 5.29 20.80
N GLU A 172 5.65 4.56 19.84
CA GLU A 172 7.08 4.42 19.61
C GLU A 172 7.70 5.77 19.24
N GLU A 173 8.54 6.32 20.12
CA GLU A 173 9.18 7.63 19.93
C GLU A 173 9.95 7.71 18.60
N ARG A 174 10.62 6.63 18.21
CA ARG A 174 11.33 6.51 16.94
C ARG A 174 10.42 6.75 15.74
N TYR A 175 9.20 6.20 15.76
CA TYR A 175 8.24 6.38 14.67
C TYR A 175 7.60 7.76 14.70
N VAL A 176 7.30 8.29 15.89
CA VAL A 176 6.78 9.66 16.02
C VAL A 176 7.77 10.67 15.45
N LYS A 177 9.06 10.58 15.83
CA LYS A 177 10.13 11.42 15.26
C LYS A 177 10.30 11.24 13.75
N TYR A 178 10.18 10.01 13.27
CA TYR A 178 10.23 9.73 11.85
C TYR A 178 9.11 10.45 11.07
N PHE A 179 7.89 10.42 11.58
CA PHE A 179 6.77 11.10 10.95
C PHE A 179 6.82 12.61 11.13
N GLU A 180 7.38 13.11 12.24
CA GLU A 180 7.56 14.54 12.51
C GLU A 180 8.25 15.26 11.35
N ALA A 181 9.29 14.67 10.79
CA ALA A 181 10.01 15.23 9.65
C ALA A 181 9.13 15.35 8.37
N ARG A 182 8.03 14.62 8.28
CA ARG A 182 7.16 14.58 7.10
C ARG A 182 5.86 15.36 7.26
N ILE A 183 5.20 15.22 8.41
CA ILE A 183 3.89 15.79 8.67
C ILE A 183 3.93 16.97 9.66
N GLY A 184 5.10 17.31 10.16
CA GLY A 184 5.32 18.36 11.15
C GLY A 184 5.04 17.90 12.59
N LYS A 185 5.69 18.60 13.54
CA LYS A 185 5.69 18.27 14.98
C LYS A 185 4.28 18.23 15.59
N THR A 186 3.46 19.23 15.29
CA THR A 186 2.08 19.33 15.82
C THR A 186 1.20 18.15 15.40
N ASN A 187 1.35 17.68 14.17
CA ASN A 187 0.60 16.54 13.69
C ASN A 187 1.14 15.22 14.25
N ALA A 188 2.46 15.06 14.30
CA ALA A 188 3.10 13.86 14.83
C ALA A 188 2.78 13.66 16.31
N ALA A 189 2.69 14.72 17.11
CA ALA A 189 2.30 14.67 18.53
C ALA A 189 0.90 14.08 18.77
N LYS A 190 0.03 14.06 17.77
CA LYS A 190 -1.32 13.46 17.85
C LYS A 190 -1.29 11.93 17.71
N LEU A 191 -0.24 11.34 17.14
CA LEU A 191 -0.21 9.91 16.84
C LEU A 191 -0.39 8.99 18.05
N PRO A 192 0.24 9.27 19.23
CA PRO A 192 0.05 8.45 20.42
C PRO A 192 -1.38 8.48 21.00
N THR A 193 -2.14 9.55 20.71
CA THR A 193 -3.48 9.77 21.28
C THR A 193 -4.62 9.23 20.42
N LEU A 194 -4.33 8.74 19.21
CA LEU A 194 -5.34 8.20 18.32
C LEU A 194 -6.00 6.94 18.91
N GLU A 195 -7.29 6.82 18.76
CA GLU A 195 -8.05 5.63 19.14
C GLU A 195 -7.94 4.53 18.07
N LYS A 196 -8.35 3.32 18.42
CA LYS A 196 -8.47 2.21 17.47
C LYS A 196 -9.37 2.61 16.29
N TYR A 197 -8.94 2.31 15.07
CA TYR A 197 -9.55 2.69 13.79
C TYR A 197 -9.53 4.19 13.47
N GLN A 198 -8.93 5.03 14.29
CA GLN A 198 -8.60 6.40 13.92
C GLN A 198 -7.24 6.43 13.23
N PHE A 199 -7.11 7.35 12.29
CA PHE A 199 -5.85 7.64 11.63
C PHE A 199 -5.75 9.13 11.29
N LEU A 200 -4.54 9.60 11.22
CA LEU A 200 -4.18 10.91 10.70
C LEU A 200 -4.03 10.80 9.20
N LEU A 201 -4.88 11.47 8.44
CA LEU A 201 -4.79 11.56 6.98
C LEU A 201 -3.94 12.79 6.61
N TRP A 202 -2.81 12.54 5.99
CA TRP A 202 -1.95 13.57 5.42
C TRP A 202 -1.80 13.36 3.91
N GLN A 203 -1.76 14.46 3.17
CA GLN A 203 -1.55 14.47 1.72
C GLN A 203 -0.41 15.40 1.38
N SER A 204 0.43 15.02 0.41
CA SER A 204 1.52 15.85 -0.08
C SER A 204 0.99 17.18 -0.62
N GLY A 205 1.69 18.28 -0.29
CA GLY A 205 1.25 19.62 -0.68
C GLY A 205 0.21 20.27 0.26
N THR A 206 -0.26 19.54 1.31
CA THR A 206 -1.14 20.12 2.33
C THR A 206 -0.41 20.24 3.66
N PRO A 207 -0.44 21.44 4.32
CA PRO A 207 0.25 21.62 5.60
C PRO A 207 -0.45 20.90 6.75
N GLU A 208 -1.76 20.66 6.64
CA GLU A 208 -2.57 20.11 7.71
C GLU A 208 -2.93 18.66 7.47
N ALA A 209 -2.78 17.86 8.52
CA ALA A 209 -3.30 16.50 8.57
C ALA A 209 -4.59 16.50 9.39
N ARG A 210 -5.59 15.72 8.97
CA ARG A 210 -6.89 15.59 9.63
C ARG A 210 -7.07 14.20 10.25
N ILE A 211 -7.70 14.16 11.42
CA ILE A 211 -8.09 12.89 12.04
C ILE A 211 -9.33 12.37 11.32
N CYS A 212 -9.27 11.13 10.89
CA CYS A 212 -10.32 10.40 10.19
C CYS A 212 -10.59 9.06 10.88
N GLY A 213 -11.71 8.43 10.55
CA GLY A 213 -12.12 7.16 11.17
C GLY A 213 -12.73 7.36 12.55
N GLY A 214 -12.80 6.31 13.34
CA GLY A 214 -13.42 6.28 14.65
C GLY A 214 -14.36 5.08 14.82
N ARG A 215 -15.19 5.11 15.85
CA ARG A 215 -16.02 4.00 16.30
C ARG A 215 -16.75 3.30 15.14
N ARG A 216 -16.55 1.99 15.06
CA ARG A 216 -17.45 1.08 14.36
C ARG A 216 -18.37 0.42 15.38
#